data_fc82bf073d1a67962e5158da3cd08993
#
_entry.id   fc82bf073d1a67962e5158da3cd08993
#
_cell.length_a   1.000
_cell.length_b   1.000
_cell.length_c   1.000
_cell.angle_alpha   90.00
_cell.angle_beta   90.00
_cell.angle_gamma   90.00
#
_symmetry.space_group_name_H-M   'P 1'
#
loop_
_entity.id
_entity.type
_entity.pdbx_description
1 polymer ?
#
loop_
_entity_poly.entity_id
_entity_poly.type
_entity_poly.pdbx_seq_one_letter_code
_entity_poly.pdbx_strand_id
1 'polypeptide(L)'
;NRKRNLTGKSYFTDNAPDIEEYKKWYEQISPDNAAQIYKEVCEKIQYSQKIQDWATTYAAMDAADAAAIMQEMTGDTDIVSKILLCMKAKQRAAILAEMDPVYAGKLTKIMFP
;
A
#
# COMPACT_ATOMS: atom_id res chain seq x y z
N ASN A 1 3.21 25.93 -20.61
CA ASN A 1 3.65 26.17 -20.31
C ASN A 1 3.61 26.06 -19.82
N ARG A 2 3.30 25.95 -20.03
CA ARG A 2 3.52 26.04 -19.67
C ARG A 2 3.50 26.05 -19.16
N LYS A 3 3.17 26.14 -19.46
CA LYS A 3 3.39 26.31 -19.08
C LYS A 3 3.12 26.21 -18.53
N ARG A 4 2.73 26.27 -18.79
CA ARG A 4 2.74 26.37 -18.40
C ARG A 4 2.69 26.40 -17.84
N ASN A 5 2.22 26.42 -18.08
CA ASN A 5 2.48 26.75 -17.69
C ASN A 5 2.53 26.98 -17.03
N LEU A 6 2.18 26.86 -17.27
CA LEU A 6 2.49 27.27 -16.94
C LEU A 6 2.40 27.43 -16.61
N THR A 7 2.02 27.56 -16.88
CA THR A 7 2.14 27.89 -16.77
C THR A 7 2.02 27.43 -16.70
N GLY A 8 1.66 26.86 -16.89
CA GLY A 8 1.85 26.48 -17.10
C GLY A 8 1.67 25.75 -16.89
N LYS A 9 1.75 24.77 -17.05
CA LYS A 9 1.87 24.18 -16.83
C LYS A 9 1.66 23.17 -16.74
N SER A 10 1.66 22.18 -16.92
CA SER A 10 1.47 21.32 -16.68
C SER A 10 1.53 20.50 -16.38
N TYR A 11 2.01 19.18 -16.84
CA TYR A 11 2.34 18.31 -16.09
C TYR A 11 1.48 17.28 -15.61
N PHE A 12 2.01 16.25 -15.13
CA PHE A 12 1.03 15.49 -14.76
C PHE A 12 -0.19 16.35 -14.87
N THR A 13 -0.89 16.71 -14.28
CA THR A 13 -1.96 17.60 -14.60
C THR A 13 -1.52 19.04 -14.43
N ASP A 14 -2.14 19.93 -15.14
CA ASP A 14 -1.83 21.33 -15.03
C ASP A 14 -2.14 21.89 -13.67
N ASN A 15 -2.97 21.19 -12.90
CA ASN A 15 -3.37 21.64 -11.58
C ASN A 15 -2.52 21.07 -10.46
N ALA A 16 -1.67 20.09 -10.78
CA ALA A 16 -0.81 19.51 -9.78
C ALA A 16 0.48 20.30 -9.68
N PRO A 17 0.94 20.63 -8.47
CA PRO A 17 2.22 21.30 -8.32
C PRO A 17 3.33 20.36 -8.78
N ASP A 18 4.39 20.91 -9.33
CA ASP A 18 5.52 20.08 -9.70
C ASP A 18 6.32 19.72 -8.45
N ILE A 19 7.27 18.81 -8.61
CA ILE A 19 8.05 18.29 -7.50
C ILE A 19 8.87 19.39 -6.84
N GLU A 20 9.38 20.34 -7.62
CA GLU A 20 10.18 21.43 -7.08
C GLU A 20 9.36 22.36 -6.21
N GLU A 21 8.12 22.62 -6.58
CA GLU A 21 7.25 23.45 -5.78
C GLU A 21 6.92 22.78 -4.46
N TYR A 22 6.65 21.47 -4.49
CA TYR A 22 6.44 20.69 -3.28
C TYR A 22 7.68 20.77 -2.39
N LYS A 23 8.83 20.60 -2.99
CA LYS A 23 10.07 20.62 -2.24
C LYS A 23 10.29 21.97 -1.56
N LYS A 24 10.04 23.05 -2.27
CA LYS A 24 10.15 24.38 -1.70
C LYS A 24 9.18 24.60 -0.55
N TRP A 25 7.97 24.12 -0.72
CA TRP A 25 6.95 24.26 0.30
C TRP A 25 7.37 23.54 1.58
N TYR A 26 7.86 22.33 1.47
CA TYR A 26 8.36 21.57 2.62
C TYR A 26 9.54 22.26 3.29
N GLU A 27 10.44 22.77 2.49
CA GLU A 27 11.63 23.44 3.02
C GLU A 27 11.28 24.71 3.77
N GLN A 28 10.21 25.38 3.39
CA GLN A 28 9.77 26.61 4.06
C GLN A 28 9.24 26.34 5.46
N ILE A 29 8.70 25.15 5.70
CA ILE A 29 8.16 24.81 7.00
C ILE A 29 9.28 24.67 8.02
N SER A 30 10.24 23.83 7.71
CA SER A 30 11.42 23.61 8.53
C SER A 30 12.28 22.58 7.80
N PRO A 31 13.56 22.85 7.58
CA PRO A 31 14.43 21.88 6.90
C PRO A 31 14.47 20.52 7.59
N ASP A 32 14.53 20.50 8.92
CA ASP A 32 14.58 19.25 9.66
C ASP A 32 13.28 18.49 9.56
N ASN A 33 12.14 19.18 9.67
CA ASN A 33 10.85 18.56 9.54
C ASN A 33 10.60 18.07 8.11
N ALA A 34 11.03 18.85 7.13
CA ALA A 34 10.89 18.46 5.72
C ALA A 34 11.64 17.16 5.44
N ALA A 35 12.86 17.04 5.95
CA ALA A 35 13.67 15.84 5.77
C ALA A 35 12.99 14.63 6.43
N GLN A 36 12.45 14.82 7.62
CA GLN A 36 11.77 13.75 8.34
C GLN A 36 10.50 13.30 7.60
N ILE A 37 9.70 14.24 7.13
CA ILE A 37 8.49 13.94 6.40
C ILE A 37 8.80 13.17 5.11
N TYR A 38 9.83 13.62 4.40
CA TYR A 38 10.25 12.96 3.16
C TYR A 38 10.66 11.51 3.43
N LYS A 39 11.44 11.30 4.48
CA LYS A 39 11.86 9.96 4.88
C LYS A 39 10.67 9.06 5.19
N GLU A 40 9.70 9.58 5.94
CA GLU A 40 8.52 8.82 6.32
C GLU A 40 7.67 8.45 5.09
N VAL A 41 7.54 9.38 4.14
CA VAL A 41 6.81 9.11 2.90
C VAL A 41 7.50 8.03 2.10
N CYS A 42 8.83 8.09 1.98
CA CYS A 42 9.59 7.08 1.26
C CYS A 42 9.44 5.71 1.91
N GLU A 43 9.49 5.65 3.23
CA GLU A 43 9.32 4.38 3.96
C GLU A 43 7.93 3.79 3.73
N LYS A 44 6.90 4.64 3.72
CA LYS A 44 5.54 4.18 3.45
C LYS A 44 5.38 3.64 2.03
N ILE A 45 5.98 4.31 1.06
CA ILE A 45 5.93 3.85 -0.33
C ILE A 45 6.60 2.49 -0.45
N GLN A 46 7.78 2.32 0.14
CA GLN A 46 8.51 1.06 0.13
C GLN A 46 7.70 -0.05 0.80
N TYR A 47 7.07 0.27 1.92
CA TYR A 47 6.23 -0.69 2.63
C TYR A 47 5.05 -1.13 1.76
N SER A 48 4.39 -0.18 1.10
CA SER A 48 3.27 -0.49 0.21
C SER A 48 3.68 -1.37 -0.96
N GLN A 49 4.86 -1.11 -1.53
CA GLN A 49 5.38 -1.91 -2.63
C GLN A 49 5.67 -3.34 -2.19
N LYS A 50 6.22 -3.50 -0.98
CA LYS A 50 6.46 -4.85 -0.44
C LYS A 50 5.16 -5.61 -0.24
N ILE A 51 4.13 -4.94 0.26
CA ILE A 51 2.82 -5.57 0.44
C ILE A 51 2.28 -6.04 -0.90
N GLN A 52 2.39 -5.23 -1.94
CA GLN A 52 1.92 -5.59 -3.27
C GLN A 52 2.71 -6.76 -3.85
N ASP A 53 4.03 -6.76 -3.67
CA ASP A 53 4.88 -7.85 -4.13
C ASP A 53 4.49 -9.16 -3.46
N TRP A 54 4.28 -9.14 -2.16
CA TRP A 54 3.90 -10.33 -1.43
C TRP A 54 2.47 -10.79 -1.78
N ALA A 55 1.58 -9.84 -2.05
CA ALA A 55 0.24 -10.19 -2.52
C ALA A 55 0.32 -10.95 -3.84
N THR A 56 1.17 -10.51 -4.76
CA THR A 56 1.38 -11.20 -6.02
C THR A 56 1.97 -12.59 -5.79
N THR A 57 2.91 -12.69 -4.86
CA THR A 57 3.56 -13.95 -4.51
C THR A 57 2.54 -14.97 -3.99
N TYR A 58 1.72 -14.56 -3.03
CA TYR A 58 0.72 -15.47 -2.47
C TYR A 58 -0.39 -15.78 -3.47
N ALA A 59 -0.74 -14.83 -4.32
CA ALA A 59 -1.75 -15.07 -5.34
C ALA A 59 -1.29 -16.11 -6.37
N ALA A 60 0.02 -16.25 -6.55
CA ALA A 60 0.58 -17.25 -7.48
C ALA A 60 0.62 -18.66 -6.88
N MET A 61 0.44 -18.78 -5.57
CA MET A 61 0.42 -20.10 -4.89
C MET A 61 -0.95 -20.74 -5.01
N ASP A 62 -1.01 -22.06 -4.75
CA ASP A 62 -2.30 -22.69 -4.50
C ASP A 62 -2.94 -22.03 -3.29
N ALA A 63 -4.24 -21.82 -3.36
CA ALA A 63 -4.96 -21.13 -2.29
C ALA A 63 -4.77 -21.82 -0.93
N ALA A 64 -4.75 -23.15 -0.91
CA ALA A 64 -4.57 -23.92 0.32
C ALA A 64 -3.18 -23.66 0.93
N ASP A 65 -2.16 -23.58 0.09
CA ASP A 65 -0.80 -23.33 0.55
C ASP A 65 -0.66 -21.92 1.12
N ALA A 66 -1.20 -20.94 0.41
CA ALA A 66 -1.17 -19.56 0.87
C ALA A 66 -1.93 -19.40 2.19
N ALA A 67 -3.09 -20.04 2.31
CA ALA A 67 -3.88 -20.01 3.53
C ALA A 67 -3.12 -20.62 4.70
N ALA A 68 -2.45 -21.74 4.47
CA ALA A 68 -1.68 -22.41 5.51
C ALA A 68 -0.58 -21.51 6.07
N ILE A 69 0.14 -20.83 5.18
CA ILE A 69 1.21 -19.91 5.61
C ILE A 69 0.62 -18.73 6.38
N MET A 70 -0.44 -18.15 5.86
CA MET A 70 -1.06 -16.98 6.50
C MET A 70 -1.62 -17.32 7.88
N GLN A 71 -2.10 -18.53 8.08
CA GLN A 71 -2.60 -18.95 9.38
C GLN A 71 -1.51 -19.07 10.44
N GLU A 72 -0.26 -19.27 10.02
CA GLU A 72 0.87 -19.26 10.93
C GLU A 72 1.26 -17.84 11.36
N MET A 73 0.75 -16.82 10.68
CA MET A 73 1.07 -15.42 10.96
C MET A 73 0.07 -14.80 11.92
N THR A 74 -0.18 -15.47 13.05
CA THR A 74 -1.23 -15.05 13.98
C THR A 74 -0.93 -13.72 14.68
N GLY A 75 0.34 -13.37 14.81
CA GLY A 75 0.73 -12.09 15.42
C GLY A 75 0.77 -10.94 14.42
N ASP A 76 0.60 -11.21 13.13
CA ASP A 76 0.78 -10.23 12.07
C ASP A 76 -0.48 -10.13 11.21
N THR A 77 -1.64 -10.16 11.84
CA THR A 77 -2.91 -10.11 11.11
C THR A 77 -3.08 -8.85 10.29
N ASP A 78 -2.51 -7.73 10.72
CA ASP A 78 -2.56 -6.50 9.95
C ASP A 78 -1.85 -6.64 8.61
N ILE A 79 -0.68 -7.27 8.62
CA ILE A 79 0.09 -7.50 7.39
C ILE A 79 -0.66 -8.45 6.47
N VAL A 80 -1.19 -9.55 7.01
CA VAL A 80 -1.97 -10.52 6.24
C VAL A 80 -3.18 -9.85 5.61
N SER A 81 -3.88 -9.02 6.37
CA SER A 81 -5.06 -8.31 5.88
C SER A 81 -4.70 -7.37 4.73
N LYS A 82 -3.59 -6.64 4.84
CA LYS A 82 -3.15 -5.74 3.79
C LYS A 82 -2.76 -6.50 2.53
N ILE A 83 -2.10 -7.64 2.69
CA ILE A 83 -1.73 -8.49 1.56
C ILE A 83 -2.99 -8.97 0.83
N LEU A 84 -3.98 -9.44 1.57
CA LEU A 84 -5.22 -9.92 0.98
C LEU A 84 -5.98 -8.79 0.28
N LEU A 85 -5.98 -7.58 0.83
CA LEU A 85 -6.65 -6.44 0.21
C LEU A 85 -6.02 -6.04 -1.12
N CYS A 86 -4.74 -6.36 -1.33
CA CYS A 86 -4.06 -6.05 -2.58
C CYS A 86 -4.30 -7.11 -3.66
N MET A 87 -5.01 -8.17 -3.33
CA MET A 87 -5.35 -9.22 -4.30
C MET A 87 -6.68 -8.94 -4.97
N LYS A 88 -6.89 -9.57 -6.12
CA LYS A 88 -8.21 -9.57 -6.76
C LYS A 88 -9.18 -10.33 -5.88
N ALA A 89 -10.44 -9.93 -5.91
CA ALA A 89 -11.47 -10.52 -5.06
C ALA A 89 -11.55 -12.04 -5.21
N LYS A 90 -11.40 -12.54 -6.44
CA LYS A 90 -11.49 -13.98 -6.70
C LYS A 90 -10.36 -14.75 -6.02
N GLN A 91 -9.15 -14.20 -6.07
CA GLN A 91 -7.98 -14.81 -5.44
C GLN A 91 -8.10 -14.78 -3.92
N ARG A 92 -8.51 -13.62 -3.39
CA ARG A 92 -8.72 -13.46 -1.95
C ARG A 92 -9.78 -14.42 -1.43
N ALA A 93 -10.87 -14.57 -2.17
CA ALA A 93 -11.95 -15.48 -1.79
C ALA A 93 -11.47 -16.92 -1.73
N ALA A 94 -10.68 -17.34 -2.70
CA ALA A 94 -10.15 -18.70 -2.74
C ALA A 94 -9.27 -18.99 -1.51
N ILE A 95 -8.43 -18.04 -1.14
CA ILE A 95 -7.54 -18.20 0.02
C ILE A 95 -8.35 -18.22 1.32
N LEU A 96 -9.28 -17.29 1.47
CA LEU A 96 -10.11 -17.24 2.67
C LEU A 96 -10.94 -18.50 2.84
N ALA A 97 -11.40 -19.10 1.75
CA ALA A 97 -12.18 -20.33 1.79
C ALA A 97 -11.38 -21.52 2.32
N GLU A 98 -10.05 -21.48 2.18
CA GLU A 98 -9.18 -22.55 2.66
C GLU A 98 -8.69 -22.30 4.09
N MET A 99 -9.04 -21.19 4.70
CA MET A 99 -8.65 -20.87 6.06
C MET A 99 -9.65 -21.40 7.07
N ASP A 100 -9.17 -21.56 8.32
CA ASP A 100 -10.04 -21.77 9.46
C ASP A 100 -11.07 -20.61 9.52
N PRO A 101 -12.36 -20.90 9.66
CA PRO A 101 -13.38 -19.84 9.67
C PRO A 101 -13.18 -18.77 10.73
N VAL A 102 -12.66 -19.12 11.89
CA VAL A 102 -12.42 -18.15 12.96
C VAL A 102 -11.35 -17.16 12.52
N TYR A 103 -10.26 -17.66 11.96
CA TYR A 103 -9.17 -16.81 11.48
C TYR A 103 -9.61 -15.94 10.29
N ALA A 104 -10.31 -16.55 9.36
CA ALA A 104 -10.85 -15.81 8.20
C ALA A 104 -11.79 -14.71 8.65
N GLY A 105 -12.59 -14.98 9.67
CA GLY A 105 -13.50 -13.97 10.22
C GLY A 105 -12.78 -12.81 10.87
N LYS A 106 -11.70 -13.08 11.58
CA LYS A 106 -10.86 -12.04 12.17
C LYS A 106 -10.28 -11.13 11.08
N LEU A 107 -9.73 -11.73 10.03
CA LEU A 107 -9.14 -10.98 8.94
C LEU A 107 -10.19 -10.14 8.24
N THR A 108 -11.38 -10.70 8.03
CA THR A 108 -12.46 -9.98 7.38
C THR A 108 -12.85 -8.73 8.17
N LYS A 109 -12.90 -8.85 9.49
CA LYS A 109 -13.22 -7.69 10.34
C LYS A 109 -12.16 -6.61 10.26
N ILE A 110 -10.90 -7.00 10.14
CA ILE A 110 -9.81 -6.04 10.00
C ILE A 110 -9.88 -5.35 8.64
N MET A 111 -10.18 -6.12 7.58
CA MET A 111 -10.27 -5.59 6.23
C MET A 111 -11.52 -4.73 6.01
N PHE A 112 -12.52 -4.89 6.85
CA PHE A 112 -13.77 -4.14 6.74
C PHE A 112 -14.04 -3.43 8.06
N PRO A 113 -13.37 -2.29 8.30
CA PRO A 113 -13.47 -1.54 9.54
C PRO A 113 -14.81 -0.83 9.71
#